data_b4bec6a28cf97ff2bfbcf24059432dda
#
_entry.id   b4bec6a28cf97ff2bfbcf24059432dda
#
_cell.length_a   1.000
_cell.length_b   1.000
_cell.length_c   1.000
_cell.angle_alpha   90.00
_cell.angle_beta   90.00
_cell.angle_gamma   90.00
#
_symmetry.space_group_name_H-M   'P 1'
#
loop_
_entity.id
_entity.type
_entity.pdbx_description
1 polymer ?
#
loop_
_entity_poly.entity_id
_entity_poly.type
_entity_poly.pdbx_seq_one_letter_code
_entity_poly.pdbx_strand_id
1 'polypeptide(L)'
;MKHVFINSGIRLDLALMQPELTAEIIRHHVSGHMKVAPEHLHKRVLALMRKGQPGELEEFMKIFDRISRECGKEQYLIPLFISNFPGCTEAEMKVVDDFLASHNWSLEQAQDYIPLPLTMGAAMYYTGKTPDGEPIVVNRGLRERRTQLTMLKHRRDGYRNYEGERKNGGDRKFHGGGNFHGKRRPPKKH
;
A
#
# COMPACT_ATOMS: atom_id res chain seq x y z
N MET A 1 -26.31 -6.52 14.65
CA MET A 1 -25.30 -6.17 13.61
C MET A 1 -24.79 -7.49 13.04
N LYS A 2 -24.79 -7.67 11.70
CA LYS A 2 -24.39 -8.98 11.12
C LYS A 2 -22.91 -9.06 10.83
N HIS A 3 -22.30 -7.96 10.40
CA HIS A 3 -20.87 -7.90 10.06
C HIS A 3 -20.27 -6.55 10.46
N VAL A 4 -19.00 -6.56 10.86
CA VAL A 4 -18.17 -5.38 11.10
C VAL A 4 -16.90 -5.56 10.28
N PHE A 5 -16.61 -4.61 9.38
CA PHE A 5 -15.42 -4.66 8.54
C PHE A 5 -14.44 -3.54 8.91
N ILE A 6 -13.14 -3.87 8.88
CA ILE A 6 -12.05 -2.91 9.08
C ILE A 6 -11.66 -2.33 7.72
N ASN A 7 -11.73 -1.01 7.58
CA ASN A 7 -11.40 -0.30 6.32
C ASN A 7 -10.18 0.63 6.44
N SER A 8 -9.53 0.68 7.58
CA SER A 8 -8.27 1.41 7.78
C SER A 8 -7.07 0.52 7.50
N GLY A 9 -5.91 1.15 7.18
CA GLY A 9 -4.65 0.43 7.02
C GLY A 9 -4.15 -0.15 8.34
N ILE A 10 -3.84 -1.44 8.35
CA ILE A 10 -3.32 -2.13 9.53
C ILE A 10 -1.81 -1.97 9.60
N ARG A 11 -1.31 -1.65 10.77
CA ARG A 11 0.12 -1.54 11.07
C ARG A 11 0.73 -2.93 11.23
N LEU A 12 1.72 -3.27 10.39
CA LEU A 12 2.21 -4.63 10.24
C LEU A 12 2.95 -5.17 11.46
N ASP A 13 3.86 -4.38 12.04
CA ASP A 13 4.61 -4.77 13.24
C ASP A 13 3.68 -5.16 14.40
N LEU A 14 2.62 -4.38 14.62
CA LEU A 14 1.63 -4.69 15.67
C LEU A 14 0.77 -5.91 15.33
N ALA A 15 0.42 -6.09 14.05
CA ALA A 15 -0.34 -7.24 13.60
C ALA A 15 0.45 -8.55 13.75
N LEU A 16 1.74 -8.53 13.42
CA LEU A 16 2.63 -9.70 13.57
C LEU A 16 2.87 -10.07 15.05
N MET A 17 2.85 -9.08 15.94
CA MET A 17 2.94 -9.33 17.39
C MET A 17 1.65 -9.95 17.99
N GLN A 18 0.54 -9.93 17.27
CA GLN A 18 -0.77 -10.40 17.73
C GLN A 18 -1.39 -11.38 16.73
N PRO A 19 -0.81 -12.56 16.55
CA PRO A 19 -1.19 -13.48 15.48
C PRO A 19 -2.65 -13.98 15.60
N GLU A 20 -3.16 -14.18 16.81
CA GLU A 20 -4.55 -14.62 17.05
C GLU A 20 -5.56 -13.55 16.63
N LEU A 21 -5.35 -12.29 17.07
CA LEU A 21 -6.18 -11.16 16.68
C LEU A 21 -6.11 -10.91 15.17
N THR A 22 -4.92 -11.01 14.59
CA THR A 22 -4.72 -10.87 13.15
C THR A 22 -5.47 -11.94 12.38
N ALA A 23 -5.43 -13.18 12.82
CA ALA A 23 -6.18 -14.27 12.21
C ALA A 23 -7.71 -14.04 12.30
N GLU A 24 -8.20 -13.57 13.45
CA GLU A 24 -9.62 -13.23 13.64
C GLU A 24 -10.06 -12.11 12.67
N ILE A 25 -9.25 -11.06 12.55
CA ILE A 25 -9.51 -9.96 11.62
C ILE A 25 -9.60 -10.48 10.18
N ILE A 26 -8.66 -11.30 9.74
CA ILE A 26 -8.63 -11.83 8.37
C ILE A 26 -9.84 -12.74 8.14
N ARG A 27 -10.23 -13.57 9.11
CA ARG A 27 -11.36 -14.48 8.98
C ARG A 27 -12.70 -13.78 8.94
N HIS A 28 -12.89 -12.73 9.74
CA HIS A 28 -14.24 -12.23 10.04
C HIS A 28 -14.45 -10.75 9.70
N HIS A 29 -13.38 -9.95 9.57
CA HIS A 29 -13.48 -8.50 9.47
C HIS A 29 -12.91 -7.90 8.16
N VAL A 30 -12.69 -8.73 7.15
CA VAL A 30 -12.27 -8.31 5.80
C VAL A 30 -13.41 -8.50 4.82
N SER A 31 -13.77 -7.43 4.11
CA SER A 31 -14.87 -7.40 3.11
C SER A 31 -14.43 -7.73 1.68
N GLY A 32 -13.27 -8.41 1.51
CA GLY A 32 -12.64 -8.69 0.22
C GLY A 32 -11.30 -7.97 0.05
N HIS A 33 -11.16 -6.75 0.56
CA HIS A 33 -9.91 -5.99 0.52
C HIS A 33 -9.46 -5.60 1.93
N MET A 34 -8.18 -5.85 2.23
CA MET A 34 -7.56 -5.45 3.49
C MET A 34 -6.43 -4.46 3.22
N LYS A 35 -6.56 -3.26 3.75
CA LYS A 35 -5.50 -2.25 3.66
C LYS A 35 -4.44 -2.53 4.71
N VAL A 36 -3.19 -2.50 4.30
CA VAL A 36 -2.03 -2.62 5.19
C VAL A 36 -1.12 -1.42 5.00
N ALA A 37 -0.46 -0.99 6.07
CA ALA A 37 0.32 0.23 6.11
C ALA A 37 1.82 -0.04 6.35
N PRO A 38 2.53 -0.69 5.39
CA PRO A 38 3.99 -0.78 5.43
C PRO A 38 4.65 0.60 5.36
N GLU A 39 4.04 1.54 4.67
CA GLU A 39 4.47 2.91 4.41
C GLU A 39 5.76 3.00 3.59
N HIS A 40 6.75 2.15 3.84
CA HIS A 40 8.03 2.01 3.15
C HIS A 40 8.62 0.61 3.36
N LEU A 41 9.72 0.28 2.64
CA LEU A 41 10.42 -1.01 2.80
C LEU A 41 11.91 -0.84 3.14
N HIS A 42 12.47 0.37 2.98
CA HIS A 42 13.88 0.62 3.30
C HIS A 42 14.07 0.84 4.81
N LYS A 43 15.03 0.10 5.41
CA LYS A 43 15.29 0.08 6.87
C LYS A 43 15.43 1.49 7.47
N ARG A 44 16.24 2.36 6.85
CA ARG A 44 16.48 3.71 7.35
C ARG A 44 15.22 4.55 7.38
N VAL A 45 14.39 4.47 6.31
CA VAL A 45 13.14 5.24 6.22
C VAL A 45 12.12 4.72 7.23
N LEU A 46 11.99 3.40 7.39
CA LEU A 46 11.13 2.79 8.40
C LEU A 46 11.52 3.23 9.81
N ALA A 47 12.82 3.30 10.12
CA ALA A 47 13.31 3.80 11.41
C ALA A 47 12.90 5.27 11.65
N LEU A 48 13.04 6.13 10.64
CA LEU A 48 12.59 7.53 10.71
C LEU A 48 11.07 7.66 10.88
N MET A 49 10.31 6.76 10.28
CA MET A 49 8.85 6.67 10.42
C MET A 49 8.43 6.05 11.76
N ARG A 50 9.36 5.48 12.53
CA ARG A 50 9.07 4.65 13.72
C ARG A 50 8.11 3.52 13.40
N LYS A 51 8.32 2.88 12.27
CA LYS A 51 7.64 1.67 11.81
C LYS A 51 8.50 0.44 12.08
N GLY A 52 7.97 -0.73 11.77
CA GLY A 52 8.65 -2.01 11.97
C GLY A 52 9.91 -2.23 11.12
N GLN A 53 10.19 -3.46 10.75
CA GLN A 53 11.41 -3.84 10.05
C GLN A 53 11.12 -4.21 8.58
N PRO A 54 12.14 -4.15 7.70
CA PRO A 54 12.04 -4.76 6.36
C PRO A 54 11.65 -6.24 6.47
N GLY A 55 10.81 -6.72 5.54
CA GLY A 55 10.35 -8.11 5.49
C GLY A 55 9.01 -8.37 6.18
N GLU A 56 8.53 -7.46 7.00
CA GLU A 56 7.22 -7.62 7.68
C GLU A 56 6.05 -7.69 6.70
N LEU A 57 6.13 -7.00 5.57
CA LEU A 57 5.09 -7.08 4.55
C LEU A 57 5.02 -8.47 3.93
N GLU A 58 6.16 -9.05 3.57
CA GLU A 58 6.25 -10.40 2.98
C GLU A 58 5.81 -11.47 3.99
N GLU A 59 6.17 -11.31 5.25
CA GLU A 59 5.72 -12.21 6.32
C GLU A 59 4.20 -12.12 6.49
N PHE A 60 3.66 -10.92 6.56
CA PHE A 60 2.22 -10.71 6.65
C PHE A 60 1.46 -11.26 5.43
N MET A 61 1.99 -11.09 4.23
CA MET A 61 1.42 -11.65 3.00
C MET A 61 1.26 -13.17 3.10
N LYS A 62 2.28 -13.87 3.59
CA LYS A 62 2.23 -15.34 3.79
C LYS A 62 1.13 -15.75 4.77
N ILE A 63 1.00 -15.01 5.88
CA ILE A 63 -0.03 -15.26 6.90
C ILE A 63 -1.43 -15.00 6.30
N PHE A 64 -1.60 -13.87 5.63
CA PHE A 64 -2.86 -13.47 5.01
C PHE A 64 -3.33 -14.49 3.98
N ASP A 65 -2.45 -14.91 3.07
CA ASP A 65 -2.75 -15.90 2.04
C ASP A 65 -3.11 -17.26 2.61
N ARG A 66 -2.41 -17.70 3.63
CA ARG A 66 -2.70 -18.95 4.32
C ARG A 66 -4.10 -18.91 4.92
N ILE A 67 -4.41 -17.90 5.73
CA ILE A 67 -5.69 -17.80 6.43
C ILE A 67 -6.85 -17.60 5.44
N SER A 68 -6.67 -16.79 4.41
CA SER A 68 -7.68 -16.58 3.37
C SER A 68 -8.03 -17.89 2.63
N ARG A 69 -7.02 -18.74 2.35
CA ARG A 69 -7.22 -20.07 1.78
C ARG A 69 -7.92 -21.02 2.74
N GLU A 70 -7.52 -21.05 4.01
CA GLU A 70 -8.16 -21.86 5.04
C GLU A 70 -9.66 -21.54 5.18
N CYS A 71 -10.02 -20.25 5.03
CA CYS A 71 -11.42 -19.80 5.11
C CYS A 71 -12.20 -19.94 3.79
N GLY A 72 -11.56 -20.34 2.68
CA GLY A 72 -12.18 -20.36 1.37
C GLY A 72 -12.61 -18.99 0.85
N LYS A 73 -12.00 -17.90 1.33
CA LYS A 73 -12.37 -16.53 0.96
C LYS A 73 -11.42 -15.98 -0.10
N GLU A 74 -12.01 -15.25 -1.04
CA GLU A 74 -11.29 -14.46 -2.02
C GLU A 74 -11.05 -13.07 -1.44
N GLN A 75 -9.83 -12.83 -0.95
CA GLN A 75 -9.42 -11.60 -0.27
C GLN A 75 -8.09 -11.11 -0.82
N TYR A 76 -7.90 -9.77 -0.82
CA TYR A 76 -6.74 -9.11 -1.42
C TYR A 76 -6.15 -8.08 -0.47
N LEU A 77 -4.81 -7.94 -0.50
CA LEU A 77 -4.08 -6.90 0.23
C LEU A 77 -3.95 -5.64 -0.63
N ILE A 78 -4.14 -4.49 0.02
CA ILE A 78 -3.88 -3.17 -0.56
C ILE A 78 -2.80 -2.49 0.27
N PRO A 79 -1.52 -2.57 -0.13
CA PRO A 79 -0.45 -1.91 0.61
C PRO A 79 -0.48 -0.40 0.36
N LEU A 80 -0.33 0.36 1.45
CA LEU A 80 -0.23 1.81 1.43
C LEU A 80 1.25 2.19 1.56
N PHE A 81 1.77 2.92 0.56
CA PHE A 81 3.13 3.45 0.57
C PHE A 81 3.12 4.98 0.51
N ILE A 82 4.12 5.59 1.14
CA ILE A 82 4.31 7.04 1.20
C ILE A 82 5.59 7.43 0.46
N SER A 83 5.47 8.32 -0.53
CA SER A 83 6.62 8.98 -1.16
C SER A 83 7.04 10.22 -0.38
N ASN A 84 8.29 10.64 -0.56
CA ASN A 84 8.81 11.92 -0.05
C ASN A 84 8.76 12.11 1.47
N PHE A 85 8.78 11.03 2.24
CA PHE A 85 8.97 11.15 3.68
C PHE A 85 10.34 11.80 3.98
N PRO A 86 10.46 12.69 4.98
CA PRO A 86 11.74 13.30 5.35
C PRO A 86 12.84 12.26 5.53
N GLY A 87 13.95 12.43 4.83
CA GLY A 87 15.06 11.49 4.80
C GLY A 87 14.95 10.39 3.73
N CYS A 88 13.88 10.35 2.96
CA CYS A 88 13.74 9.41 1.83
C CYS A 88 14.26 10.06 0.53
N THR A 89 15.27 9.47 -0.08
CA THR A 89 15.78 9.82 -1.42
C THR A 89 15.21 8.89 -2.49
N GLU A 90 15.56 9.13 -3.75
CA GLU A 90 15.18 8.23 -4.85
C GLU A 90 15.80 6.83 -4.70
N ALA A 91 16.99 6.73 -4.08
CA ALA A 91 17.65 5.46 -3.84
C ALA A 91 16.87 4.57 -2.85
N GLU A 92 16.38 5.16 -1.76
CA GLU A 92 15.54 4.42 -0.81
C GLU A 92 14.18 4.11 -1.42
N MET A 93 13.58 5.03 -2.20
CA MET A 93 12.30 4.79 -2.88
C MET A 93 12.39 3.68 -3.91
N LYS A 94 13.55 3.52 -4.55
CA LYS A 94 13.77 2.43 -5.51
C LYS A 94 13.56 1.03 -4.89
N VAL A 95 13.81 0.85 -3.61
CA VAL A 95 13.54 -0.42 -2.91
C VAL A 95 12.05 -0.77 -2.98
N VAL A 96 11.17 0.20 -2.85
CA VAL A 96 9.72 0.00 -2.99
C VAL A 96 9.35 -0.28 -4.44
N ASP A 97 9.92 0.47 -5.39
CA ASP A 97 9.68 0.26 -6.82
C ASP A 97 10.11 -1.13 -7.29
N ASP A 98 11.29 -1.59 -6.87
CA ASP A 98 11.80 -2.92 -7.18
C ASP A 98 10.93 -4.03 -6.56
N PHE A 99 10.44 -3.83 -5.34
CA PHE A 99 9.50 -4.73 -4.70
C PHE A 99 8.18 -4.82 -5.49
N LEU A 100 7.60 -3.68 -5.86
CA LEU A 100 6.38 -3.64 -6.66
C LEU A 100 6.60 -4.30 -8.03
N ALA A 101 7.80 -4.14 -8.62
CA ALA A 101 8.16 -4.78 -9.88
C ALA A 101 8.24 -6.31 -9.75
N SER A 102 8.92 -6.81 -8.73
CA SER A 102 9.09 -8.24 -8.50
C SER A 102 7.78 -8.98 -8.25
N HIS A 103 6.78 -8.28 -7.67
CA HIS A 103 5.45 -8.82 -7.42
C HIS A 103 4.45 -8.49 -8.54
N ASN A 104 4.88 -7.79 -9.59
CA ASN A 104 4.01 -7.29 -10.66
C ASN A 104 2.80 -6.48 -10.10
N TRP A 105 3.03 -5.72 -9.04
CA TRP A 105 2.01 -4.88 -8.41
C TRP A 105 2.02 -3.47 -8.99
N SER A 106 0.84 -2.92 -9.19
CA SER A 106 0.62 -1.51 -9.52
C SER A 106 -0.28 -0.91 -8.44
N LEU A 107 0.16 0.18 -7.84
CA LEU A 107 -0.61 0.82 -6.77
C LEU A 107 -1.69 1.71 -7.37
N GLU A 108 -2.94 1.49 -6.96
CA GLU A 108 -4.03 2.41 -7.25
C GLU A 108 -3.96 3.67 -6.39
N GLN A 109 -3.46 3.52 -5.16
CA GLN A 109 -3.35 4.58 -4.17
C GLN A 109 -1.90 4.74 -3.71
N ALA A 110 -1.21 5.76 -4.19
CA ALA A 110 0.08 6.17 -3.68
C ALA A 110 -0.08 7.54 -3.00
N GLN A 111 0.42 7.66 -1.78
CA GLN A 111 0.36 8.90 -1.02
C GLN A 111 1.68 9.64 -1.09
N ASP A 112 1.60 10.94 -1.34
CA ASP A 112 2.73 11.84 -1.16
C ASP A 112 2.73 12.36 0.28
N TYR A 113 3.90 12.43 0.91
CA TYR A 113 4.01 12.86 2.29
C TYR A 113 3.45 14.29 2.49
N ILE A 114 2.61 14.44 3.49
CA ILE A 114 2.06 15.72 3.95
C ILE A 114 2.47 15.90 5.42
N PRO A 115 3.19 16.99 5.77
CA PRO A 115 3.57 17.24 7.16
C PRO A 115 2.33 17.57 8.00
N LEU A 116 1.96 16.68 8.89
CA LEU A 116 0.85 16.88 9.83
C LEU A 116 1.37 17.57 11.09
N PRO A 117 0.69 18.60 11.59
CA PRO A 117 1.07 19.28 12.83
C PRO A 117 1.26 18.30 14.00
N LEU A 118 2.17 18.62 14.89
CA LEU A 118 2.49 17.86 16.10
C LEU A 118 3.06 16.45 15.87
N THR A 119 3.47 16.13 14.63
CA THR A 119 4.15 14.85 14.33
C THR A 119 5.66 15.04 14.21
N MET A 120 6.42 14.00 14.58
CA MET A 120 7.87 13.97 14.39
C MET A 120 8.25 14.15 12.91
N GLY A 121 7.49 13.55 11.99
CA GLY A 121 7.70 13.73 10.57
C GLY A 121 7.59 15.20 10.13
N ALA A 122 6.63 15.96 10.67
CA ALA A 122 6.51 17.39 10.41
C ALA A 122 7.72 18.17 10.96
N ALA A 123 8.18 17.85 12.17
CA ALA A 123 9.38 18.46 12.73
C ALA A 123 10.60 18.21 11.83
N MET A 124 10.83 16.98 11.41
CA MET A 124 11.89 16.61 10.47
C MET A 124 11.75 17.33 9.12
N TYR A 125 10.52 17.45 8.60
CA TYR A 125 10.25 18.15 7.34
C TYR A 125 10.65 19.63 7.41
N TYR A 126 10.33 20.33 8.50
CA TYR A 126 10.62 21.75 8.65
C TYR A 126 12.08 22.00 9.01
N THR A 127 12.67 21.21 9.88
CA THR A 127 14.06 21.39 10.35
C THR A 127 15.10 20.86 9.38
N GLY A 128 14.77 19.87 8.54
CA GLY A 128 15.74 19.14 7.72
C GLY A 128 16.70 18.28 8.54
N LYS A 129 16.29 17.87 9.75
CA LYS A 129 17.10 17.09 10.69
C LYS A 129 16.31 15.92 11.25
N THR A 130 17.03 14.84 11.60
CA THR A 130 16.48 13.75 12.42
C THR A 130 16.18 14.23 13.84
N PRO A 131 15.48 13.44 14.68
CA PRO A 131 15.33 13.73 16.09
C PRO A 131 16.66 13.89 16.85
N ASP A 132 17.71 13.23 16.38
CA ASP A 132 19.05 13.24 16.97
C ASP A 132 19.92 14.41 16.44
N GLY A 133 19.35 15.26 15.56
CA GLY A 133 20.01 16.43 15.02
C GLY A 133 20.78 16.24 13.71
N GLU A 134 20.84 15.02 13.18
CA GLU A 134 21.53 14.70 11.92
C GLU A 134 20.79 15.30 10.73
N PRO A 135 21.50 15.92 9.75
CA PRO A 135 20.87 16.48 8.56
C PRO A 135 20.27 15.39 7.67
N ILE A 136 19.10 15.64 7.12
CA ILE A 136 18.40 14.75 6.20
C ILE A 136 17.90 15.50 4.97
N VAL A 137 17.76 14.77 3.87
CA VAL A 137 17.15 15.31 2.65
C VAL A 137 15.65 15.48 2.87
N VAL A 138 15.12 16.63 2.43
CA VAL A 138 13.69 16.90 2.42
C VAL A 138 13.28 17.42 1.05
N ASN A 139 12.50 16.66 0.33
CA ASN A 139 12.00 17.00 -1.00
C ASN A 139 10.87 18.02 -0.89
N ARG A 140 11.17 19.30 -1.10
CA ARG A 140 10.18 20.40 -1.09
C ARG A 140 9.78 20.83 -2.47
N GLY A 141 10.64 20.62 -3.47
CA GLY A 141 10.41 20.98 -4.86
C GLY A 141 9.40 20.06 -5.54
N LEU A 142 8.58 20.60 -6.43
CA LEU A 142 7.57 19.82 -7.17
C LEU A 142 8.20 18.74 -8.06
N ARG A 143 9.41 18.98 -8.58
CA ARG A 143 10.10 18.03 -9.47
C ARG A 143 10.51 16.77 -8.69
N GLU A 144 11.24 16.94 -7.60
CA GLU A 144 11.73 15.85 -6.75
C GLU A 144 10.57 15.04 -6.20
N ARG A 145 9.51 15.73 -5.75
CA ARG A 145 8.31 15.07 -5.23
C ARG A 145 7.60 14.23 -6.30
N ARG A 146 7.51 14.73 -7.53
CA ARG A 146 6.91 13.99 -8.65
C ARG A 146 7.70 12.75 -9.01
N THR A 147 9.03 12.79 -8.98
CA THR A 147 9.88 11.65 -9.30
C THR A 147 9.54 10.46 -8.41
N GLN A 148 9.60 10.62 -7.09
CA GLN A 148 9.29 9.52 -6.16
C GLN A 148 7.83 9.04 -6.26
N LEU A 149 6.88 9.97 -6.41
CA LEU A 149 5.48 9.61 -6.57
C LEU A 149 5.24 8.81 -7.87
N THR A 150 5.97 9.12 -8.94
CA THR A 150 5.89 8.40 -10.21
C THR A 150 6.41 6.98 -10.08
N MET A 151 7.48 6.75 -9.31
CA MET A 151 8.00 5.40 -9.02
C MET A 151 6.93 4.52 -8.39
N LEU A 152 6.11 5.06 -7.46
CA LEU A 152 5.00 4.33 -6.86
C LEU A 152 3.84 4.09 -7.83
N LYS A 153 3.57 5.05 -8.72
CA LYS A 153 2.42 5.02 -9.65
C LYS A 153 2.75 4.40 -11.01
N HIS A 154 3.96 3.90 -11.18
CA HIS A 154 4.35 3.33 -12.45
C HIS A 154 3.41 2.18 -12.84
N ARG A 155 2.65 2.40 -13.93
CA ARG A 155 1.75 1.38 -14.47
C ARG A 155 2.60 0.38 -15.23
N ARG A 156 2.63 -0.86 -14.75
CA ARG A 156 3.39 -1.93 -15.39
C ARG A 156 2.52 -2.62 -16.42
N ASP A 157 3.06 -2.81 -17.63
CA ASP A 157 2.37 -3.56 -18.68
C ASP A 157 2.16 -5.00 -18.22
N GLY A 158 0.92 -5.51 -18.38
CA GLY A 158 0.54 -6.84 -17.91
C GLY A 158 0.07 -6.89 -16.45
N TYR A 159 -0.37 -5.75 -15.92
CA TYR A 159 -0.94 -5.61 -14.58
C TYR A 159 -1.84 -6.81 -14.22
N ARG A 160 -1.37 -7.58 -13.27
CA ARG A 160 -2.22 -8.51 -12.51
C ARG A 160 -2.50 -7.84 -11.18
N ASN A 161 -3.77 -7.51 -10.92
CA ASN A 161 -4.19 -7.40 -9.54
C ASN A 161 -3.77 -8.69 -8.86
N TYR A 162 -3.49 -8.68 -7.56
CA TYR A 162 -3.20 -9.87 -6.74
C TYR A 162 -4.15 -11.06 -6.98
N GLU A 163 -5.19 -10.86 -7.79
CA GLU A 163 -6.11 -11.85 -8.37
C GLU A 163 -5.46 -12.88 -9.31
N GLY A 164 -4.27 -12.63 -9.85
CA GLY A 164 -3.74 -13.40 -10.99
C GLY A 164 -3.04 -14.70 -10.64
N GLU A 165 -2.54 -14.90 -9.44
CA GLU A 165 -1.76 -16.09 -9.08
C GLU A 165 -2.62 -17.32 -8.72
N ARG A 166 -3.92 -17.16 -8.52
CA ARG A 166 -4.82 -18.29 -8.17
C ARG A 166 -5.39 -19.05 -9.38
N LYS A 167 -5.14 -18.64 -10.61
CA LYS A 167 -5.78 -19.24 -11.82
C LYS A 167 -5.06 -20.41 -12.48
N ASN A 168 -4.00 -20.96 -11.89
CA ASN A 168 -3.37 -22.19 -12.42
C ASN A 168 -3.83 -23.48 -11.70
N GLY A 169 -5.11 -23.55 -11.38
CA GLY A 169 -5.73 -24.76 -10.85
C GLY A 169 -7.23 -24.77 -11.12
N GLY A 170 -7.63 -25.09 -12.35
CA GLY A 170 -9.03 -25.38 -12.66
C GLY A 170 -9.73 -24.38 -13.58
N ASP A 171 -9.95 -24.81 -14.81
CA ASP A 171 -10.84 -24.18 -15.80
C ASP A 171 -12.20 -23.79 -15.21
N ARG A 172 -12.48 -22.47 -15.16
CA ARG A 172 -13.85 -21.96 -15.24
C ARG A 172 -13.87 -20.67 -16.05
N LYS A 173 -14.39 -20.77 -17.27
CA LYS A 173 -14.78 -19.63 -18.10
C LYS A 173 -15.82 -18.80 -17.38
N PHE A 174 -15.50 -17.56 -17.04
CA PHE A 174 -16.48 -16.54 -16.67
C PHE A 174 -16.57 -15.53 -17.82
N HIS A 175 -17.68 -15.62 -18.58
CA HIS A 175 -18.11 -14.57 -19.50
C HIS A 175 -18.87 -13.53 -18.68
N GLY A 176 -18.36 -12.31 -18.62
CA GLY A 176 -19.02 -11.18 -17.98
C GLY A 176 -18.53 -9.87 -18.58
N GLY A 177 -18.84 -9.65 -19.86
CA GLY A 177 -18.66 -8.33 -20.48
C GLY A 177 -19.78 -7.40 -20.03
N GLY A 178 -19.44 -6.38 -19.27
CA GLY A 178 -20.29 -5.25 -18.93
C GLY A 178 -19.73 -3.96 -19.51
N ASN A 179 -20.05 -3.67 -20.77
CA ASN A 179 -19.79 -2.36 -21.38
C ASN A 179 -20.68 -1.30 -20.73
N PHE A 180 -20.10 -0.45 -19.90
CA PHE A 180 -20.74 0.79 -19.47
C PHE A 180 -20.56 1.87 -20.57
N HIS A 181 -21.50 1.90 -21.52
CA HIS A 181 -21.66 3.02 -22.43
C HIS A 181 -22.46 4.13 -21.72
N GLY A 182 -21.77 5.17 -21.30
CA GLY A 182 -22.39 6.41 -20.85
C GLY A 182 -23.09 7.12 -22.00
N LYS A 183 -24.40 7.09 -22.02
CA LYS A 183 -25.23 7.87 -22.94
C LYS A 183 -25.11 9.37 -22.62
N ARG A 184 -24.52 10.15 -23.53
CA ARG A 184 -24.57 11.61 -23.52
C ARG A 184 -26.00 12.06 -23.79
N ARG A 185 -26.54 12.91 -22.92
CA ARG A 185 -27.83 13.60 -23.16
C ARG A 185 -27.63 14.67 -24.25
N PRO A 186 -28.56 14.84 -25.18
CA PRO A 186 -28.55 15.93 -26.16
C PRO A 186 -28.89 17.29 -25.51
N PRO A 187 -28.42 18.41 -26.07
CA PRO A 187 -28.68 19.74 -25.54
C PRO A 187 -30.14 20.14 -25.79
N LYS A 188 -30.75 20.79 -24.78
CA LYS A 188 -32.07 21.40 -24.90
C LYS A 188 -31.96 22.64 -25.79
N LYS A 189 -32.79 22.69 -26.84
CA LYS A 189 -33.07 23.92 -27.63
C LYS A 189 -33.97 24.85 -26.83
N HIS A 190 -33.58 26.09 -26.74
CA HIS A 190 -34.41 27.26 -26.59
C HIS A 190 -34.13 28.16 -27.76
#